data_b736b2a0ac39effcc74b8777b6450b33
#
_entry.id   b736b2a0ac39effcc74b8777b6450b33
#
_cell.length_a   1.000
_cell.length_b   1.000
_cell.length_c   1.000
_cell.angle_alpha   90.00
_cell.angle_beta   90.00
_cell.angle_gamma   90.00
#
_symmetry.space_group_name_H-M   'P 1'
#
loop_
_entity.id
_entity.type
_entity.pdbx_description
1 polymer ?
#
loop_
_entity_poly.entity_id
_entity_poly.type
_entity_poly.pdbx_seq_one_letter_code
_entity_poly.pdbx_strand_id
1 'polypeptide(L)'
;MRLMHVRDSERGFSTALTALGRIHDRRPRLEVLSRAPTRPRNGPPLLFVHGAWHGAWCWDEHFLGYFSQLGFWAHAVSLRGHGESEGKERLRFARLSDFVEDLEQTVDALPETPVLIGHSMGGFVVQKYLERRQSPLAVLLASIPPGGAWRVALRRLREQPLDVIKSNLTVSLWPLVSDPERASRLLFSPDMPRSESTKHHARLQDEAVIAYLDCLLLNPVDTRRVSAPVVVMGAEHDRMVGSGEVEATAKAYGVRPIIAPDCAHDMMLDRCWREVAGRIAHEIESRFPSSSDRVRIEKVA
;
A
#
# COMPACT_ATOMS: atom_id res chain seq x y z
N MET A 1 9.18 42.19 -54.27
CA MET A 1 10.01 41.47 -53.24
C MET A 1 9.18 41.35 -51.96
N ARG A 2 8.57 40.18 -51.77
CA ARG A 2 7.63 39.91 -50.63
C ARG A 2 8.41 39.42 -49.42
N LEU A 3 8.30 40.13 -48.30
CA LEU A 3 8.72 39.67 -46.99
C LEU A 3 7.69 38.66 -46.47
N MET A 4 8.08 37.39 -46.37
CA MET A 4 7.25 36.32 -45.75
C MET A 4 7.37 36.38 -44.23
N HIS A 5 6.21 36.33 -43.58
CA HIS A 5 6.02 36.35 -42.13
C HIS A 5 6.58 35.10 -41.46
N VAL A 6 7.53 35.31 -40.55
CA VAL A 6 7.97 34.34 -39.55
C VAL A 6 7.24 34.69 -38.23
N ARG A 7 5.95 34.36 -38.11
CA ARG A 7 5.18 34.59 -36.87
C ARG A 7 4.28 33.44 -36.41
N ASP A 8 4.18 32.34 -37.16
CA ASP A 8 3.24 31.25 -36.79
C ASP A 8 3.88 30.05 -36.06
N SER A 9 5.20 29.93 -36.00
CA SER A 9 5.87 28.84 -35.31
C SER A 9 5.95 29.01 -33.78
N GLU A 10 6.02 30.24 -33.28
CA GLU A 10 6.13 30.50 -31.85
C GLU A 10 4.80 30.33 -31.09
N ARG A 11 3.65 30.60 -31.74
CA ARG A 11 2.33 30.37 -31.13
C ARG A 11 1.98 28.90 -30.98
N GLY A 12 2.39 28.05 -31.90
CA GLY A 12 2.19 26.61 -31.86
C GLY A 12 2.99 25.94 -30.72
N PHE A 13 4.23 26.38 -30.51
CA PHE A 13 5.11 25.84 -29.44
C PHE A 13 4.64 26.28 -28.07
N SER A 14 4.21 27.53 -27.88
CA SER A 14 3.68 28.05 -26.63
C SER A 14 2.37 27.37 -26.24
N THR A 15 1.47 27.09 -27.21
CA THR A 15 0.20 26.38 -26.95
C THR A 15 0.43 24.92 -26.62
N ALA A 16 1.40 24.26 -27.26
CA ALA A 16 1.76 22.86 -26.96
C ALA A 16 2.42 22.73 -25.58
N LEU A 17 3.31 23.64 -25.18
CA LEU A 17 3.91 23.69 -23.85
C LEU A 17 2.87 23.99 -22.77
N THR A 18 1.89 24.88 -23.04
CA THR A 18 0.79 25.16 -22.11
C THR A 18 -0.19 23.98 -22.00
N ALA A 19 -0.42 23.25 -23.10
CA ALA A 19 -1.23 22.02 -23.08
C ALA A 19 -0.52 20.87 -22.35
N LEU A 20 0.80 20.71 -22.54
CA LEU A 20 1.62 19.75 -21.79
C LEU A 20 1.69 20.10 -20.30
N GLY A 21 1.80 21.39 -19.93
CA GLY A 21 1.74 21.85 -18.55
C GLY A 21 0.38 21.58 -17.90
N ARG A 22 -0.73 21.76 -18.62
CA ARG A 22 -2.09 21.46 -18.11
C ARG A 22 -2.37 19.96 -17.94
N ILE A 23 -1.68 19.09 -18.68
CA ILE A 23 -1.77 17.63 -18.53
C ILE A 23 -1.05 17.17 -17.24
N HIS A 24 -0.06 17.93 -16.75
CA HIS A 24 0.68 17.62 -15.52
C HIS A 24 -0.01 18.08 -14.23
N ASP A 25 -1.01 18.96 -14.32
CA ASP A 25 -1.63 19.62 -13.15
C ASP A 25 -2.95 18.96 -12.71
N ARG A 26 -3.42 17.91 -13.39
CA ARG A 26 -4.65 17.21 -13.03
C ARG A 26 -4.31 15.98 -12.20
N ARG A 27 -4.69 16.00 -10.91
CA ARG A 27 -4.66 14.81 -10.04
C ARG A 27 -5.45 13.67 -10.70
N PRO A 28 -4.94 12.42 -10.69
CA PRO A 28 -5.65 11.30 -11.28
C PRO A 28 -6.94 11.01 -10.52
N ARG A 29 -7.95 10.51 -11.21
CA ARG A 29 -9.13 9.93 -10.57
C ARG A 29 -8.70 8.58 -9.97
N LEU A 30 -8.89 8.43 -8.67
CA LEU A 30 -8.54 7.21 -7.94
C LEU A 30 -9.78 6.36 -7.67
N GLU A 31 -9.63 5.06 -7.78
CA GLU A 31 -10.59 4.09 -7.27
C GLU A 31 -10.48 4.02 -5.76
N VAL A 32 -11.62 4.20 -5.08
CA VAL A 32 -11.75 3.98 -3.64
C VAL A 32 -12.92 3.04 -3.39
N LEU A 33 -12.64 1.82 -2.97
CA LEU A 33 -13.66 0.88 -2.53
C LEU A 33 -14.05 1.18 -1.10
N SER A 34 -15.34 1.22 -0.80
CA SER A 34 -15.86 1.59 0.52
C SER A 34 -16.94 0.64 1.00
N ARG A 35 -16.91 0.33 2.29
CA ARG A 35 -17.95 -0.44 2.98
C ARG A 35 -18.43 0.34 4.20
N ALA A 36 -19.71 0.74 4.15
CA ALA A 36 -20.38 1.38 5.27
C ALA A 36 -20.72 0.34 6.35
N PRO A 37 -20.58 0.65 7.62
CA PRO A 37 -21.02 -0.23 8.69
C PRO A 37 -22.55 -0.24 8.81
N THR A 38 -23.13 -1.41 9.11
CA THR A 38 -24.57 -1.55 9.43
C THR A 38 -24.92 -0.86 10.75
N ARG A 39 -23.99 -0.85 11.70
CA ARG A 39 -24.10 -0.18 13.00
C ARG A 39 -22.81 0.58 13.25
N PRO A 40 -22.78 1.88 12.92
CA PRO A 40 -21.58 2.69 13.11
C PRO A 40 -21.15 2.73 14.56
N ARG A 41 -19.85 2.56 14.79
CA ARG A 41 -19.21 2.82 16.08
C ARG A 41 -18.57 4.21 16.07
N ASN A 42 -18.35 4.78 17.23
CA ASN A 42 -17.54 5.98 17.36
C ASN A 42 -16.07 5.63 17.13
N GLY A 43 -15.38 6.40 16.32
CA GLY A 43 -13.96 6.23 16.02
C GLY A 43 -13.64 6.59 14.58
N PRO A 44 -12.34 6.75 14.26
CA PRO A 44 -11.91 7.15 12.93
C PRO A 44 -12.24 6.07 11.87
N PRO A 45 -12.47 6.48 10.62
CA PRO A 45 -12.58 5.54 9.51
C PRO A 45 -11.24 4.84 9.29
N LEU A 46 -11.26 3.72 8.56
CA LEU A 46 -10.08 2.96 8.17
C LEU A 46 -9.78 3.18 6.71
N LEU A 47 -8.51 3.38 6.35
CA LEU A 47 -8.06 3.45 4.97
C LEU A 47 -6.93 2.46 4.74
N PHE A 48 -7.16 1.51 3.83
CA PHE A 48 -6.25 0.46 3.45
C PHE A 48 -5.48 0.84 2.18
N VAL A 49 -4.15 0.64 2.20
CA VAL A 49 -3.24 0.95 1.09
C VAL A 49 -2.53 -0.34 0.68
N HIS A 50 -2.72 -0.74 -0.58
CA HIS A 50 -2.19 -2.00 -1.11
C HIS A 50 -0.68 -1.96 -1.36
N GLY A 51 -0.08 -3.15 -1.44
CA GLY A 51 1.31 -3.37 -1.84
C GLY A 51 1.52 -3.42 -3.35
N ALA A 52 2.76 -3.71 -3.77
CA ALA A 52 3.09 -3.88 -5.18
C ALA A 52 2.19 -4.92 -5.87
N TRP A 53 1.94 -4.74 -7.17
CA TRP A 53 1.14 -5.60 -8.08
C TRP A 53 -0.36 -5.69 -7.77
N HIS A 54 -0.83 -5.11 -6.67
CA HIS A 54 -2.22 -5.18 -6.20
C HIS A 54 -3.05 -3.94 -6.56
N GLY A 55 -4.22 -3.83 -6.00
CA GLY A 55 -5.15 -2.70 -5.99
C GLY A 55 -6.06 -2.82 -4.78
N ALA A 56 -7.01 -1.91 -4.63
CA ALA A 56 -7.98 -1.91 -3.53
C ALA A 56 -8.72 -3.24 -3.37
N TRP A 57 -8.85 -4.00 -4.44
CA TRP A 57 -9.52 -5.29 -4.49
C TRP A 57 -8.97 -6.32 -3.48
N CYS A 58 -7.67 -6.28 -3.15
CA CYS A 58 -7.09 -7.24 -2.22
C CYS A 58 -7.64 -7.09 -0.79
N TRP A 59 -8.13 -5.91 -0.46
CA TRP A 59 -8.80 -5.62 0.80
C TRP A 59 -10.29 -5.94 0.78
N ASP A 60 -10.93 -5.81 -0.40
CA ASP A 60 -12.36 -6.06 -0.55
C ASP A 60 -12.72 -7.55 -0.50
N GLU A 61 -11.77 -8.45 -0.75
CA GLU A 61 -11.98 -9.89 -0.66
C GLU A 61 -12.42 -10.30 0.76
N HIS A 62 -11.83 -9.69 1.81
CA HIS A 62 -12.11 -10.04 3.20
C HIS A 62 -12.22 -8.83 4.12
N PHE A 63 -11.24 -7.92 4.11
CA PHE A 63 -11.03 -6.93 5.15
C PHE A 63 -12.12 -5.87 5.20
N LEU A 64 -12.51 -5.29 4.08
CA LEU A 64 -13.55 -4.24 4.08
C LEU A 64 -14.86 -4.73 4.68
N GLY A 65 -15.28 -5.95 4.31
CA GLY A 65 -16.48 -6.58 4.86
C GLY A 65 -16.36 -6.88 6.36
N TYR A 66 -15.20 -7.40 6.79
CA TYR A 66 -14.93 -7.72 8.19
C TYR A 66 -15.00 -6.47 9.07
N PHE A 67 -14.27 -5.41 8.72
CA PHE A 67 -14.25 -4.18 9.51
C PHE A 67 -15.57 -3.42 9.48
N SER A 68 -16.29 -3.46 8.37
CA SER A 68 -17.65 -2.91 8.27
C SER A 68 -18.63 -3.60 9.24
N GLN A 69 -18.52 -4.94 9.41
CA GLN A 69 -19.31 -5.70 10.38
C GLN A 69 -18.95 -5.33 11.83
N LEU A 70 -17.72 -4.95 12.11
CA LEU A 70 -17.27 -4.45 13.42
C LEU A 70 -17.68 -2.98 13.69
N GLY A 71 -18.35 -2.33 12.74
CA GLY A 71 -18.86 -0.98 12.90
C GLY A 71 -17.95 0.13 12.36
N PHE A 72 -16.87 -0.19 11.69
CA PHE A 72 -15.97 0.80 11.08
C PHE A 72 -16.41 1.17 9.65
N TRP A 73 -16.28 2.43 9.30
CA TRP A 73 -16.19 2.84 7.91
C TRP A 73 -14.86 2.35 7.36
N ALA A 74 -14.90 1.47 6.37
CA ALA A 74 -13.70 0.84 5.80
C ALA A 74 -13.55 1.24 4.33
N HIS A 75 -12.39 1.82 3.99
CA HIS A 75 -12.05 2.30 2.66
C HIS A 75 -10.74 1.66 2.21
N ALA A 76 -10.62 1.35 0.92
CA ALA A 76 -9.36 0.93 0.31
C ALA A 76 -9.13 1.71 -0.98
N VAL A 77 -7.94 2.27 -1.14
CA VAL A 77 -7.55 3.01 -2.34
C VAL A 77 -6.74 2.12 -3.27
N SER A 78 -7.03 2.20 -4.58
CA SER A 78 -6.07 1.80 -5.62
C SER A 78 -5.21 3.01 -5.97
N LEU A 79 -3.90 2.91 -5.77
CA LEU A 79 -2.94 3.95 -6.15
C LEU A 79 -2.97 4.14 -7.68
N ARG A 80 -2.51 5.28 -8.20
CA ARG A 80 -2.48 5.56 -9.65
C ARG A 80 -1.92 4.41 -10.46
N GLY A 81 -2.57 4.08 -11.56
CA GLY A 81 -2.20 2.98 -12.44
C GLY A 81 -2.62 1.59 -11.94
N HIS A 82 -3.20 1.47 -10.74
CA HIS A 82 -3.69 0.21 -10.16
C HIS A 82 -5.22 0.16 -10.11
N GLY A 83 -5.77 -1.07 -10.12
CA GLY A 83 -7.21 -1.30 -10.11
C GLY A 83 -7.90 -0.50 -11.22
N GLU A 84 -8.93 0.28 -10.87
CA GLU A 84 -9.63 1.17 -11.80
C GLU A 84 -9.17 2.65 -11.71
N SER A 85 -8.04 2.91 -11.02
CA SER A 85 -7.43 4.24 -10.98
C SER A 85 -6.81 4.62 -12.33
N GLU A 86 -6.86 5.91 -12.66
CA GLU A 86 -6.20 6.46 -13.86
C GLU A 86 -4.68 6.31 -13.78
N GLY A 87 -3.99 6.35 -14.93
CA GLY A 87 -2.51 6.38 -15.01
C GLY A 87 -1.86 5.04 -15.39
N LYS A 88 -2.62 4.03 -15.80
CA LYS A 88 -2.09 2.70 -16.20
C LYS A 88 -1.00 2.80 -17.27
N GLU A 89 -1.18 3.65 -18.26
CA GLU A 89 -0.25 3.85 -19.38
C GLU A 89 1.08 4.47 -18.97
N ARG A 90 1.12 5.12 -17.81
CA ARG A 90 2.30 5.80 -17.27
C ARG A 90 2.84 5.16 -15.99
N LEU A 91 2.24 4.06 -15.53
CA LEU A 91 2.56 3.40 -14.25
C LEU A 91 4.06 3.18 -14.05
N ARG A 92 4.75 2.67 -15.08
CA ARG A 92 6.20 2.37 -15.00
C ARG A 92 7.08 3.56 -14.60
N PHE A 93 6.58 4.79 -14.82
CA PHE A 93 7.28 6.04 -14.53
C PHE A 93 6.78 6.73 -13.26
N ALA A 94 5.71 6.21 -12.65
CA ALA A 94 5.22 6.75 -11.39
C ALA A 94 6.29 6.61 -10.29
N ARG A 95 6.39 7.63 -9.45
CA ARG A 95 7.33 7.70 -8.35
C ARG A 95 6.65 7.38 -7.02
N LEU A 96 7.43 7.11 -6.02
CA LEU A 96 6.93 6.98 -4.65
C LEU A 96 6.21 8.25 -4.18
N SER A 97 6.70 9.44 -4.56
CA SER A 97 6.03 10.72 -4.27
C SER A 97 4.63 10.81 -4.86
N ASP A 98 4.43 10.23 -6.04
CA ASP A 98 3.12 10.22 -6.70
C ASP A 98 2.12 9.36 -5.93
N PHE A 99 2.57 8.23 -5.37
CA PHE A 99 1.74 7.37 -4.52
C PHE A 99 1.43 8.01 -3.16
N VAL A 100 2.35 8.80 -2.62
CA VAL A 100 2.09 9.60 -1.41
C VAL A 100 1.04 10.68 -1.68
N GLU A 101 1.09 11.35 -2.84
CA GLU A 101 0.08 12.32 -3.27
C GLU A 101 -1.31 11.66 -3.45
N ASP A 102 -1.37 10.43 -3.98
CA ASP A 102 -2.62 9.67 -4.11
C ASP A 102 -3.23 9.38 -2.73
N LEU A 103 -2.38 9.01 -1.77
CA LEU A 103 -2.83 8.79 -0.39
C LEU A 103 -3.29 10.11 0.25
N GLU A 104 -2.57 11.22 0.07
CA GLU A 104 -2.99 12.56 0.52
C GLU A 104 -4.35 12.95 -0.07
N GLN A 105 -4.52 12.80 -1.39
CA GLN A 105 -5.78 13.08 -2.08
C GLN A 105 -6.93 12.24 -1.50
N THR A 106 -6.69 10.98 -1.21
CA THR A 106 -7.71 10.07 -0.67
C THR A 106 -8.08 10.45 0.75
N VAL A 107 -7.09 10.74 1.60
CA VAL A 107 -7.33 11.16 3.00
C VAL A 107 -8.08 12.49 3.04
N ASP A 108 -7.68 13.47 2.21
CA ASP A 108 -8.33 14.80 2.15
C ASP A 108 -9.80 14.73 1.67
N ALA A 109 -10.18 13.66 0.97
CA ALA A 109 -11.55 13.41 0.52
C ALA A 109 -12.44 12.71 1.58
N LEU A 110 -11.86 12.17 2.65
CA LEU A 110 -12.61 11.55 3.74
C LEU A 110 -13.09 12.61 4.75
N PRO A 111 -14.25 12.39 5.40
CA PRO A 111 -14.81 13.34 6.36
C PRO A 111 -13.95 13.51 7.63
N GLU A 112 -13.17 12.49 7.96
CA GLU A 112 -12.30 12.44 9.13
C GLU A 112 -10.96 11.78 8.77
N THR A 113 -9.89 12.16 9.46
CA THR A 113 -8.56 11.54 9.28
C THR A 113 -8.61 10.06 9.66
N PRO A 114 -8.29 9.15 8.74
CA PRO A 114 -8.42 7.71 8.97
C PRO A 114 -7.25 7.13 9.79
N VAL A 115 -7.50 5.96 10.39
CA VAL A 115 -6.44 4.99 10.68
C VAL A 115 -5.91 4.48 9.35
N LEU A 116 -4.59 4.50 9.16
CA LEU A 116 -3.94 4.03 7.94
C LEU A 116 -3.44 2.61 8.11
N ILE A 117 -3.81 1.72 7.22
CA ILE A 117 -3.32 0.34 7.18
C ILE A 117 -2.62 0.11 5.85
N GLY A 118 -1.29 0.00 5.87
CA GLY A 118 -0.49 -0.14 4.66
C GLY A 118 0.21 -1.49 4.59
N HIS A 119 0.09 -2.19 3.46
CA HIS A 119 0.74 -3.46 3.19
C HIS A 119 1.97 -3.28 2.31
N SER A 120 3.10 -3.93 2.65
CA SER A 120 4.30 -4.01 1.83
C SER A 120 4.77 -2.62 1.34
N MET A 121 4.81 -2.36 0.04
CA MET A 121 5.09 -1.04 -0.54
C MET A 121 4.07 0.02 -0.08
N GLY A 122 2.78 -0.33 0.04
CA GLY A 122 1.76 0.58 0.58
C GLY A 122 2.05 0.97 2.04
N GLY A 123 2.65 0.08 2.82
CA GLY A 123 3.16 0.42 4.15
C GLY A 123 4.30 1.45 4.10
N PHE A 124 5.16 1.39 3.09
CA PHE A 124 6.19 2.41 2.87
C PHE A 124 5.61 3.75 2.43
N VAL A 125 4.57 3.73 1.57
CA VAL A 125 3.80 4.93 1.18
C VAL A 125 3.18 5.58 2.43
N VAL A 126 2.55 4.79 3.32
CA VAL A 126 2.01 5.29 4.60
C VAL A 126 3.11 5.91 5.46
N GLN A 127 4.26 5.29 5.60
CA GLN A 127 5.39 5.84 6.35
C GLN A 127 5.86 7.19 5.78
N LYS A 128 5.96 7.31 4.44
CA LYS A 128 6.33 8.57 3.76
C LYS A 128 5.26 9.65 3.92
N TYR A 129 3.99 9.29 3.88
CA TYR A 129 2.88 10.19 4.17
C TYR A 129 3.01 10.78 5.59
N LEU A 130 3.32 9.93 6.58
CA LEU A 130 3.42 10.33 7.98
C LEU A 130 4.62 11.23 8.31
N GLU A 131 5.60 11.37 7.42
CA GLU A 131 6.65 12.39 7.56
C GLU A 131 6.11 13.84 7.48
N ARG A 132 4.92 14.04 6.91
CA ARG A 132 4.34 15.36 6.60
C ARG A 132 2.94 15.54 7.15
N ARG A 133 2.23 14.46 7.42
CA ARG A 133 0.81 14.44 7.78
C ARG A 133 0.59 13.58 9.01
N GLN A 134 -0.57 13.70 9.61
CA GLN A 134 -0.94 12.97 10.82
C GLN A 134 -1.94 11.85 10.51
N SER A 135 -1.94 10.84 11.37
CA SER A 135 -2.97 9.82 11.44
C SER A 135 -3.17 9.41 12.90
N PRO A 136 -4.38 9.09 13.33
CA PRO A 136 -4.65 8.64 14.70
C PRO A 136 -3.93 7.32 15.04
N LEU A 137 -3.64 6.50 14.03
CA LEU A 137 -2.86 5.27 14.14
C LEU A 137 -2.41 4.83 12.74
N ALA A 138 -1.24 4.25 12.62
CA ALA A 138 -0.78 3.54 11.43
C ALA A 138 -0.49 2.08 11.74
N VAL A 139 -0.97 1.17 10.90
CA VAL A 139 -0.67 -0.26 10.96
C VAL A 139 0.14 -0.63 9.71
N LEU A 140 1.36 -1.09 9.92
CA LEU A 140 2.30 -1.49 8.88
C LEU A 140 2.31 -3.01 8.79
N LEU A 141 1.68 -3.56 7.75
CA LEU A 141 1.57 -4.99 7.48
C LEU A 141 2.66 -5.42 6.50
N ALA A 142 3.56 -6.31 6.93
CA ALA A 142 4.67 -6.79 6.09
C ALA A 142 5.33 -5.65 5.29
N SER A 143 5.46 -4.48 5.92
CA SER A 143 5.87 -3.23 5.27
C SER A 143 7.35 -3.23 4.93
N ILE A 144 7.71 -2.62 3.79
CA ILE A 144 9.10 -2.27 3.50
C ILE A 144 9.65 -1.44 4.68
N PRO A 145 10.86 -1.76 5.21
CA PRO A 145 11.48 -1.03 6.30
C PRO A 145 11.76 0.44 5.97
N PRO A 146 11.81 1.34 6.97
CA PRO A 146 12.14 2.76 6.75
C PRO A 146 13.46 2.98 6.01
N GLY A 147 14.44 2.09 6.19
CA GLY A 147 15.74 2.12 5.50
C GLY A 147 15.71 1.59 4.07
N GLY A 148 14.54 1.22 3.55
CA GLY A 148 14.34 0.78 2.18
C GLY A 148 14.37 -0.72 1.95
N ALA A 149 14.08 -1.13 0.72
CA ALA A 149 13.89 -2.52 0.28
C ALA A 149 15.16 -3.21 -0.23
N TRP A 150 16.36 -2.66 -0.03
CA TRP A 150 17.59 -3.18 -0.63
C TRP A 150 17.89 -4.65 -0.27
N ARG A 151 17.53 -5.08 0.96
CA ARG A 151 17.68 -6.48 1.38
C ARG A 151 16.74 -7.41 0.62
N VAL A 152 15.50 -6.96 0.40
CA VAL A 152 14.51 -7.66 -0.43
C VAL A 152 15.04 -7.79 -1.85
N ALA A 153 15.53 -6.70 -2.46
CA ALA A 153 16.11 -6.71 -3.80
C ALA A 153 17.31 -7.67 -3.91
N LEU A 154 18.21 -7.67 -2.92
CA LEU A 154 19.37 -8.57 -2.90
C LEU A 154 18.94 -10.05 -2.79
N ARG A 155 17.90 -10.34 -2.00
CA ARG A 155 17.30 -11.68 -1.92
C ARG A 155 16.70 -12.10 -3.25
N ARG A 156 15.93 -11.22 -3.91
CA ARG A 156 15.36 -11.49 -5.25
C ARG A 156 16.46 -11.71 -6.30
N LEU A 157 17.53 -10.93 -6.28
CA LEU A 157 18.66 -11.10 -7.20
C LEU A 157 19.33 -12.48 -7.02
N ARG A 158 19.41 -12.99 -5.80
CA ARG A 158 20.02 -14.32 -5.53
C ARG A 158 19.09 -15.46 -5.91
N GLU A 159 17.79 -15.33 -5.64
CA GLU A 159 16.81 -16.40 -5.84
C GLU A 159 16.23 -16.44 -7.27
N GLN A 160 16.14 -15.27 -7.92
CA GLN A 160 15.49 -15.10 -9.24
C GLN A 160 16.30 -14.18 -10.16
N PRO A 161 17.61 -14.46 -10.41
CA PRO A 161 18.49 -13.56 -11.14
C PRO A 161 18.00 -13.26 -12.57
N LEU A 162 17.45 -14.24 -13.27
CA LEU A 162 16.95 -14.07 -14.64
C LEU A 162 15.71 -13.14 -14.68
N ASP A 163 14.82 -13.25 -13.70
CA ASP A 163 13.63 -12.40 -13.64
C ASP A 163 14.00 -10.96 -13.27
N VAL A 164 14.98 -10.77 -12.38
CA VAL A 164 15.52 -9.44 -12.08
C VAL A 164 16.17 -8.82 -13.32
N ILE A 165 16.96 -9.57 -14.07
CA ILE A 165 17.57 -9.10 -15.34
C ILE A 165 16.44 -8.74 -16.33
N LYS A 166 15.45 -9.62 -16.52
CA LYS A 166 14.32 -9.39 -17.40
C LYS A 166 13.52 -8.16 -16.99
N SER A 167 13.28 -7.98 -15.69
CA SER A 167 12.59 -6.80 -15.16
C SER A 167 13.32 -5.50 -15.51
N ASN A 168 14.64 -5.47 -15.40
CA ASN A 168 15.43 -4.30 -15.77
C ASN A 168 15.41 -4.04 -17.28
N LEU A 169 15.49 -5.07 -18.11
CA LEU A 169 15.47 -4.95 -19.57
C LEU A 169 14.09 -4.50 -20.11
N THR A 170 13.02 -4.94 -19.47
CA THR A 170 11.64 -4.60 -19.89
C THR A 170 11.08 -3.37 -19.21
N VAL A 171 11.78 -2.81 -18.22
CA VAL A 171 11.29 -1.72 -17.34
C VAL A 171 9.91 -2.09 -16.78
N SER A 172 9.81 -3.30 -16.19
CA SER A 172 8.59 -3.89 -15.65
C SER A 172 8.94 -4.80 -14.48
N LEU A 173 8.16 -4.79 -13.41
CA LEU A 173 8.31 -5.72 -12.29
C LEU A 173 7.45 -6.98 -12.43
N TRP A 174 6.63 -7.05 -13.49
CA TRP A 174 5.81 -8.22 -13.78
C TRP A 174 6.57 -9.53 -13.86
N PRO A 175 7.79 -9.62 -14.45
CA PRO A 175 8.55 -10.87 -14.52
C PRO A 175 8.76 -11.57 -13.17
N LEU A 176 8.81 -10.80 -12.06
CA LEU A 176 9.01 -11.34 -10.71
C LEU A 176 7.83 -12.21 -10.23
N VAL A 177 6.63 -11.92 -10.70
CA VAL A 177 5.37 -12.58 -10.29
C VAL A 177 4.58 -13.18 -11.46
N SER A 178 5.09 -13.15 -12.69
CA SER A 178 4.37 -13.59 -13.90
C SER A 178 4.05 -15.08 -13.92
N ASP A 179 4.85 -15.92 -13.25
CA ASP A 179 4.59 -17.34 -13.10
C ASP A 179 3.70 -17.59 -11.87
N PRO A 180 2.49 -18.20 -12.05
CA PRO A 180 1.53 -18.37 -10.94
C PRO A 180 2.05 -19.21 -9.78
N GLU A 181 2.85 -20.25 -10.06
CA GLU A 181 3.39 -21.10 -8.99
C GLU A 181 4.48 -20.39 -8.19
N ARG A 182 5.30 -19.60 -8.88
CA ARG A 182 6.32 -18.79 -8.25
C ARG A 182 5.70 -17.67 -7.42
N ALA A 183 4.71 -16.97 -7.98
CA ALA A 183 3.95 -15.94 -7.27
C ALA A 183 3.28 -16.54 -6.03
N SER A 184 2.66 -17.72 -6.16
CA SER A 184 2.06 -18.41 -5.02
C SER A 184 3.07 -18.68 -3.91
N ARG A 185 4.24 -19.23 -4.24
CA ARG A 185 5.30 -19.49 -3.25
C ARG A 185 5.89 -18.21 -2.63
N LEU A 186 5.79 -17.10 -3.31
CA LEU A 186 6.32 -15.82 -2.86
C LEU A 186 5.36 -15.08 -1.93
N LEU A 187 4.07 -15.14 -2.23
CA LEU A 187 3.03 -14.30 -1.63
C LEU A 187 2.18 -15.04 -0.59
N PHE A 188 2.01 -16.36 -0.73
CA PHE A 188 1.09 -17.14 0.10
C PHE A 188 1.77 -18.21 0.92
N SER A 189 1.10 -18.64 1.99
CA SER A 189 1.51 -19.75 2.84
C SER A 189 1.54 -21.08 2.08
N PRO A 190 2.37 -22.05 2.53
CA PRO A 190 2.52 -23.33 1.85
C PRO A 190 1.24 -24.16 1.71
N ASP A 191 0.27 -23.92 2.62
CA ASP A 191 -1.02 -24.61 2.67
C ASP A 191 -2.15 -23.85 1.95
N MET A 192 -1.84 -22.73 1.28
CA MET A 192 -2.79 -21.99 0.45
C MET A 192 -3.29 -22.87 -0.72
N PRO A 193 -4.61 -23.08 -0.87
CA PRO A 193 -5.15 -23.85 -1.98
C PRO A 193 -4.73 -23.26 -3.33
N ARG A 194 -4.26 -24.11 -4.25
CA ARG A 194 -3.81 -23.67 -5.59
C ARG A 194 -4.90 -22.92 -6.35
N SER A 195 -6.17 -23.33 -6.20
CA SER A 195 -7.30 -22.65 -6.84
C SER A 195 -7.44 -21.20 -6.36
N GLU A 196 -7.24 -20.94 -5.06
CA GLU A 196 -7.34 -19.61 -4.48
C GLU A 196 -6.14 -18.75 -4.85
N SER A 197 -4.91 -19.29 -4.72
CA SER A 197 -3.71 -18.55 -5.13
C SER A 197 -3.73 -18.19 -6.62
N THR A 198 -4.23 -19.09 -7.50
CA THR A 198 -4.40 -18.81 -8.93
C THR A 198 -5.47 -17.73 -9.18
N LYS A 199 -6.58 -17.77 -8.45
CA LYS A 199 -7.63 -16.74 -8.50
C LYS A 199 -7.06 -15.36 -8.17
N HIS A 200 -6.26 -15.26 -7.12
CA HIS A 200 -5.63 -14.00 -6.72
C HIS A 200 -4.55 -13.57 -7.70
N HIS A 201 -3.70 -14.50 -8.16
CA HIS A 201 -2.68 -14.22 -9.19
C HIS A 201 -3.26 -13.61 -10.46
N ALA A 202 -4.43 -14.10 -10.92
CA ALA A 202 -5.09 -13.57 -12.12
C ALA A 202 -5.50 -12.09 -12.02
N ARG A 203 -5.50 -11.52 -10.82
CA ARG A 203 -5.83 -10.10 -10.54
C ARG A 203 -4.61 -9.24 -10.33
N LEU A 204 -3.40 -9.83 -10.23
CA LEU A 204 -2.16 -9.07 -10.15
C LEU A 204 -1.92 -8.33 -11.46
N GLN A 205 -1.22 -7.21 -11.36
CA GLN A 205 -0.86 -6.36 -12.49
C GLN A 205 0.62 -5.94 -12.41
N ASP A 206 1.13 -5.19 -13.40
CA ASP A 206 2.49 -4.64 -13.34
C ASP A 206 2.62 -3.55 -12.27
N GLU A 207 3.85 -3.17 -11.97
CA GLU A 207 4.17 -2.21 -10.91
C GLU A 207 5.10 -1.09 -11.40
N ALA A 208 5.07 0.04 -10.69
CA ALA A 208 5.89 1.21 -10.94
C ALA A 208 7.37 0.96 -10.63
N VAL A 209 8.17 0.79 -11.67
CA VAL A 209 9.61 0.53 -11.56
C VAL A 209 10.33 1.66 -10.83
N ILE A 210 9.99 2.91 -11.14
CA ILE A 210 10.66 4.08 -10.52
C ILE A 210 10.27 4.19 -9.04
N ALA A 211 8.99 3.99 -8.70
CA ALA A 211 8.57 3.97 -7.29
C ALA A 211 9.28 2.85 -6.51
N TYR A 212 9.45 1.67 -7.12
CA TYR A 212 10.21 0.59 -6.51
C TYR A 212 11.69 0.98 -6.28
N LEU A 213 12.34 1.61 -7.26
CA LEU A 213 13.71 2.12 -7.11
C LEU A 213 13.80 3.20 -6.00
N ASP A 214 12.81 4.08 -5.91
CA ASP A 214 12.72 5.05 -4.80
C ASP A 214 12.64 4.31 -3.43
N CYS A 215 11.92 3.19 -3.35
CA CYS A 215 11.82 2.38 -2.14
C CYS A 215 13.11 1.60 -1.81
N LEU A 216 14.02 1.36 -2.76
CA LEU A 216 15.23 0.58 -2.49
C LEU A 216 16.16 1.28 -1.51
N LEU A 217 16.65 2.47 -1.87
CA LEU A 217 17.63 3.26 -1.09
C LEU A 217 17.50 4.76 -1.31
N LEU A 218 16.81 5.19 -2.38
CA LEU A 218 16.88 6.57 -2.85
C LEU A 218 16.05 7.54 -2.02
N ASN A 219 15.06 7.02 -1.28
CA ASN A 219 14.13 7.86 -0.51
C ASN A 219 13.74 7.20 0.83
N PRO A 220 14.71 6.98 1.75
CA PRO A 220 14.41 6.39 3.05
C PRO A 220 13.43 7.25 3.86
N VAL A 221 12.75 6.62 4.80
CA VAL A 221 11.83 7.31 5.73
C VAL A 221 12.62 7.93 6.89
N ASP A 222 12.41 9.20 7.15
CA ASP A 222 12.88 9.84 8.41
C ASP A 222 11.85 9.62 9.52
N THR A 223 12.02 8.53 10.26
CA THR A 223 11.09 8.13 11.35
C THR A 223 11.00 9.16 12.48
N ARG A 224 11.97 10.07 12.62
CA ARG A 224 11.94 11.16 13.62
C ARG A 224 10.85 12.19 13.33
N ARG A 225 10.36 12.24 12.08
CA ARG A 225 9.28 13.11 11.64
C ARG A 225 7.90 12.48 11.82
N VAL A 226 7.85 11.18 12.11
CA VAL A 226 6.59 10.44 12.31
C VAL A 226 6.21 10.51 13.79
N SER A 227 5.12 11.21 14.08
CA SER A 227 4.58 11.34 15.44
C SER A 227 3.33 10.47 15.68
N ALA A 228 2.74 9.91 14.61
CA ALA A 228 1.61 8.99 14.72
C ALA A 228 2.01 7.71 15.46
N PRO A 229 1.14 7.15 16.33
CA PRO A 229 1.34 5.81 16.86
C PRO A 229 1.43 4.78 15.72
N VAL A 230 2.38 3.83 15.84
CA VAL A 230 2.62 2.81 14.81
C VAL A 230 2.48 1.43 15.42
N VAL A 231 1.80 0.53 14.72
CA VAL A 231 1.79 -0.91 14.95
C VAL A 231 2.50 -1.59 13.78
N VAL A 232 3.43 -2.49 14.07
CA VAL A 232 4.19 -3.23 13.05
C VAL A 232 3.83 -4.69 13.13
N MET A 233 3.32 -5.24 12.02
CA MET A 233 2.97 -6.64 11.89
C MET A 233 3.73 -7.28 10.73
N GLY A 234 4.18 -8.50 10.93
CA GLY A 234 4.79 -9.35 9.91
C GLY A 234 4.17 -10.73 9.90
N ALA A 235 4.60 -11.57 8.97
CA ALA A 235 4.13 -12.94 8.81
C ALA A 235 5.29 -13.93 8.94
N GLU A 236 5.04 -15.07 9.56
CA GLU A 236 6.07 -16.07 9.87
C GLU A 236 6.72 -16.65 8.61
N HIS A 237 5.92 -16.87 7.56
CA HIS A 237 6.37 -17.48 6.30
C HIS A 237 6.61 -16.46 5.18
N ASP A 238 6.72 -15.16 5.52
CA ASP A 238 6.94 -14.10 4.53
C ASP A 238 8.30 -14.24 3.84
N ARG A 239 8.27 -14.44 2.52
CA ARG A 239 9.46 -14.53 1.67
C ARG A 239 9.86 -13.22 1.02
N MET A 240 9.03 -12.20 1.14
CA MET A 240 9.29 -10.84 0.65
C MET A 240 9.93 -9.97 1.75
N VAL A 241 9.20 -9.78 2.84
CA VAL A 241 9.63 -8.96 3.99
C VAL A 241 9.77 -9.91 5.19
N GLY A 242 10.96 -10.47 5.36
CA GLY A 242 11.21 -11.45 6.43
C GLY A 242 11.24 -10.81 7.83
N SER A 243 11.37 -11.67 8.86
CA SER A 243 11.37 -11.25 10.27
C SER A 243 12.40 -10.16 10.58
N GLY A 244 13.60 -10.23 10.00
CA GLY A 244 14.64 -9.21 10.21
C GLY A 244 14.27 -7.82 9.66
N GLU A 245 13.50 -7.74 8.58
CA GLU A 245 12.95 -6.49 8.05
C GLU A 245 11.81 -5.96 8.94
N VAL A 246 10.97 -6.85 9.45
CA VAL A 246 9.89 -6.49 10.39
C VAL A 246 10.47 -5.96 11.70
N GLU A 247 11.48 -6.63 12.25
CA GLU A 247 12.20 -6.21 13.44
C GLU A 247 12.90 -4.85 13.25
N ALA A 248 13.54 -4.64 12.08
CA ALA A 248 14.16 -3.36 11.75
C ALA A 248 13.14 -2.22 11.71
N THR A 249 11.95 -2.48 11.15
CA THR A 249 10.84 -1.52 11.14
C THR A 249 10.37 -1.22 12.55
N ALA A 250 10.07 -2.26 13.35
CA ALA A 250 9.60 -2.11 14.73
C ALA A 250 10.62 -1.35 15.61
N LYS A 251 11.92 -1.66 15.47
CA LYS A 251 13.00 -0.96 16.17
C LYS A 251 13.06 0.52 15.79
N ALA A 252 12.86 0.86 14.52
CA ALA A 252 12.92 2.25 14.04
C ALA A 252 11.78 3.11 14.62
N TYR A 253 10.64 2.50 14.95
CA TYR A 253 9.50 3.16 15.60
C TYR A 253 9.44 2.94 17.13
N GLY A 254 10.40 2.22 17.73
CA GLY A 254 10.42 1.95 19.17
C GLY A 254 9.27 1.07 19.67
N VAL A 255 8.74 0.21 18.82
CA VAL A 255 7.62 -0.71 19.13
C VAL A 255 8.05 -2.17 19.06
N ARG A 256 7.22 -3.07 19.61
CA ARG A 256 7.41 -4.52 19.45
C ARG A 256 6.68 -5.00 18.19
N PRO A 257 7.30 -5.84 17.35
CA PRO A 257 6.63 -6.42 16.22
C PRO A 257 5.62 -7.48 16.64
N ILE A 258 4.54 -7.62 15.88
CA ILE A 258 3.57 -8.69 15.98
C ILE A 258 3.79 -9.62 14.79
N ILE A 259 4.08 -10.89 15.03
CA ILE A 259 4.27 -11.88 13.96
C ILE A 259 3.02 -12.75 13.91
N ALA A 260 2.35 -12.77 12.76
CA ALA A 260 1.22 -13.66 12.51
C ALA A 260 1.76 -15.06 12.20
N PRO A 261 1.38 -16.09 12.97
CA PRO A 261 1.78 -17.46 12.72
C PRO A 261 1.10 -18.01 11.46
N ASP A 262 1.68 -19.03 10.84
CA ASP A 262 1.16 -19.74 9.66
C ASP A 262 0.70 -18.82 8.50
N CYS A 263 1.31 -17.64 8.40
CA CYS A 263 0.93 -16.56 7.50
C CYS A 263 2.09 -16.22 6.55
N ALA A 264 1.80 -15.84 5.32
CA ALA A 264 2.82 -15.35 4.38
C ALA A 264 2.59 -13.88 4.02
N HIS A 265 3.21 -13.42 2.90
CA HIS A 265 3.29 -12.00 2.58
C HIS A 265 1.92 -11.32 2.42
N ASP A 266 1.03 -11.93 1.64
CA ASP A 266 -0.31 -11.36 1.33
C ASP A 266 -1.32 -11.64 2.45
N MET A 267 -0.98 -11.20 3.66
CA MET A 267 -1.70 -11.44 4.91
C MET A 267 -3.21 -11.19 4.83
N MET A 268 -3.66 -10.31 3.94
CA MET A 268 -5.08 -9.95 3.75
C MET A 268 -5.83 -10.92 2.83
N LEU A 269 -5.11 -11.75 2.06
CA LEU A 269 -5.65 -12.75 1.12
C LEU A 269 -5.34 -14.18 1.54
N ASP A 270 -4.36 -14.37 2.44
CA ASP A 270 -3.93 -15.68 2.91
C ASP A 270 -4.94 -16.28 3.91
N ARG A 271 -4.84 -17.56 4.20
CA ARG A 271 -5.73 -18.30 5.10
C ARG A 271 -5.80 -17.72 6.51
N CYS A 272 -4.72 -17.12 6.96
CA CYS A 272 -4.61 -16.42 8.24
C CYS A 272 -5.35 -15.07 8.29
N TRP A 273 -5.94 -14.58 7.19
CA TRP A 273 -6.49 -13.23 7.10
C TRP A 273 -7.39 -12.84 8.28
N ARG A 274 -8.20 -13.79 8.77
CA ARG A 274 -9.15 -13.51 9.86
C ARG A 274 -8.45 -13.21 11.18
N GLU A 275 -7.37 -13.94 11.49
CA GLU A 275 -6.56 -13.70 12.67
C GLU A 275 -5.83 -12.36 12.58
N VAL A 276 -5.25 -12.06 11.40
CA VAL A 276 -4.61 -10.77 11.12
C VAL A 276 -5.60 -9.61 11.27
N ALA A 277 -6.79 -9.72 10.66
CA ALA A 277 -7.83 -8.70 10.77
C ALA A 277 -8.31 -8.53 12.22
N GLY A 278 -8.49 -9.64 12.95
CA GLY A 278 -8.84 -9.63 14.39
C GLY A 278 -7.78 -8.94 15.24
N ARG A 279 -6.50 -9.18 14.97
CA ARG A 279 -5.42 -8.51 15.68
C ARG A 279 -5.38 -7.01 15.40
N ILE A 280 -5.56 -6.60 14.14
CA ILE A 280 -5.66 -5.17 13.77
C ILE A 280 -6.86 -4.53 14.48
N ALA A 281 -8.02 -5.19 14.47
CA ALA A 281 -9.21 -4.70 15.16
C ALA A 281 -8.94 -4.47 16.65
N HIS A 282 -8.30 -5.42 17.31
CA HIS A 282 -7.90 -5.30 18.72
C HIS A 282 -6.99 -4.09 18.97
N GLU A 283 -5.98 -3.87 18.11
CA GLU A 283 -5.06 -2.74 18.23
C GLU A 283 -5.79 -1.40 18.04
N ILE A 284 -6.80 -1.34 17.18
CA ILE A 284 -7.62 -0.15 16.95
C ILE A 284 -8.59 0.04 18.13
N GLU A 285 -9.32 -0.99 18.54
CA GLU A 285 -10.33 -0.92 19.61
C GLU A 285 -9.72 -0.56 20.96
N SER A 286 -8.52 -1.03 21.25
CA SER A 286 -7.80 -0.67 22.48
C SER A 286 -7.49 0.83 22.59
N ARG A 287 -7.38 1.52 21.45
CA ARG A 287 -7.12 2.97 21.38
C ARG A 287 -8.38 3.81 21.20
N PHE A 288 -9.38 3.23 20.53
CA PHE A 288 -10.65 3.88 20.21
C PHE A 288 -11.83 3.02 20.71
N PRO A 289 -12.01 2.86 22.05
CA PRO A 289 -13.07 2.04 22.62
C PRO A 289 -14.44 2.61 22.26
N SER A 290 -15.39 1.73 21.88
CA SER A 290 -16.77 2.14 21.64
C SER A 290 -17.48 2.57 22.93
N SER A 291 -18.59 3.30 22.81
CA SER A 291 -19.37 3.72 23.97
C SER A 291 -19.87 2.52 24.80
N SER A 292 -20.16 1.40 24.15
CA SER A 292 -20.54 0.15 24.80
C SER A 292 -19.42 -0.50 25.61
N ASP A 293 -18.16 -0.36 25.15
CA ASP A 293 -17.00 -0.92 25.83
C ASP A 293 -16.63 -0.11 27.07
N ARG A 294 -16.82 1.22 27.06
CA ARG A 294 -16.62 2.10 28.22
C ARG A 294 -17.53 1.71 29.38
N VAL A 295 -18.82 1.46 29.10
CA VAL A 295 -19.79 1.05 30.12
C VAL A 295 -19.44 -0.32 30.75
N ARG A 296 -18.76 -1.20 30.01
CA ARG A 296 -18.34 -2.53 30.50
C ARG A 296 -17.11 -2.43 31.41
N ILE A 297 -16.17 -1.52 31.09
CA ILE A 297 -14.96 -1.30 31.92
C ILE A 297 -15.35 -0.62 33.25
N GLU A 298 -16.27 0.34 33.26
CA GLU A 298 -16.72 1.02 34.48
C GLU A 298 -17.53 0.11 35.42
N LYS A 299 -18.10 -1.01 34.92
CA LYS A 299 -18.82 -1.99 35.76
C LYS A 299 -17.93 -3.09 36.36
N VAL A 300 -16.66 -3.16 35.94
CA VAL A 300 -15.69 -4.18 36.43
C VAL A 300 -14.61 -3.55 37.32
N ALA A 301 -14.51 -2.21 37.33
CA ALA A 301 -13.67 -1.43 38.25
C ALA A 301 -14.46 -1.00 39.48
#